data_079a3dd070461c9ddf249e459ee1b38e
#
_entry.id   079a3dd070461c9ddf249e459ee1b38e
#
_cell.length_a   1.000
_cell.length_b   1.000
_cell.length_c   1.000
_cell.angle_alpha   90.00
_cell.angle_beta   90.00
_cell.angle_gamma   90.00
#
_symmetry.space_group_name_H-M   'P 1'
#
loop_
_entity.id
_entity.type
_entity.pdbx_description
1 polymer ?
#
loop_
_entity_poly.entity_id
_entity_poly.type
_entity_poly.pdbx_seq_one_letter_code
_entity_poly.pdbx_strand_id
1 'polypeptide(L)'
;MLLEKGYIVVRFDHRSATAISKELENRLTMMMSGPIEIADIVDGIHWLKSQAYVNPDRVGIWGWSGGGSFTLNSMTNTQEFRAGNSVAPVTDWHYYDTKWAEFAMKRPEDNPDGYEKTSFVKTAKNLHGRLLLVHGTYDDNVHPQNSWHFVDELVKANIMFDMMFYPMRKHGISDDPARIHLYNKMLEFWEEFL
;
A
#
# COMPACT_ATOMS: atom_id res chain seq x y z
N MET A 1 -7.65 7.45 -18.25
CA MET A 1 -8.07 8.37 -17.17
C MET A 1 -6.88 9.20 -16.65
N LEU A 2 -5.91 8.68 -15.89
CA LEU A 2 -4.80 9.48 -15.36
C LEU A 2 -3.94 10.13 -16.45
N LEU A 3 -3.55 9.39 -17.49
CA LEU A 3 -2.77 9.94 -18.62
C LEU A 3 -3.49 11.10 -19.33
N GLU A 4 -4.81 11.03 -19.49
CA GLU A 4 -5.62 12.10 -20.09
C GLU A 4 -5.65 13.38 -19.25
N LYS A 5 -5.37 13.23 -17.95
CA LYS A 5 -5.25 14.35 -16.98
C LYS A 5 -3.80 14.88 -16.84
N GLY A 6 -2.89 14.35 -17.67
CA GLY A 6 -1.51 14.80 -17.69
C GLY A 6 -0.59 14.14 -16.63
N TYR A 7 -1.07 13.10 -15.94
CA TYR A 7 -0.23 12.33 -15.03
C TYR A 7 0.67 11.36 -15.80
N ILE A 8 1.89 11.21 -15.34
CA ILE A 8 2.79 10.14 -15.75
C ILE A 8 2.50 8.94 -14.84
N VAL A 9 2.21 7.78 -15.42
CA VAL A 9 1.96 6.56 -14.67
C VAL A 9 3.14 5.62 -14.86
N VAL A 10 3.78 5.26 -13.75
CA VAL A 10 4.96 4.39 -13.74
C VAL A 10 4.67 3.15 -12.93
N ARG A 11 5.16 2.02 -13.36
CA ARG A 11 5.16 0.76 -12.63
C ARG A 11 6.58 0.25 -12.52
N PHE A 12 7.00 -0.06 -11.31
CA PHE A 12 8.28 -0.69 -11.03
C PHE A 12 8.09 -2.12 -10.58
N ASP A 13 8.96 -3.01 -11.02
CA ASP A 13 9.13 -4.32 -10.45
C ASP A 13 10.32 -4.25 -9.48
N HIS A 14 10.08 -4.47 -8.18
CA HIS A 14 11.14 -4.62 -7.20
C HIS A 14 11.83 -5.97 -7.36
N ARG A 15 13.02 -6.17 -6.76
CA ARG A 15 13.86 -7.38 -6.97
C ARG A 15 13.13 -8.71 -6.71
N SER A 16 12.12 -8.70 -5.89
CA SER A 16 11.34 -9.88 -5.54
C SER A 16 10.06 -10.01 -6.35
N ALA A 17 9.82 -9.12 -7.32
CA ALA A 17 8.75 -9.29 -8.27
C ALA A 17 9.01 -10.52 -9.14
N THR A 18 7.94 -11.09 -9.67
CA THR A 18 7.92 -12.38 -10.32
C THR A 18 8.98 -12.53 -11.41
N ALA A 19 9.62 -13.70 -11.46
CA ALA A 19 10.39 -14.24 -12.58
C ALA A 19 11.75 -13.57 -12.89
N ILE A 20 12.32 -12.79 -11.98
CA ILE A 20 13.70 -12.31 -12.17
C ILE A 20 14.68 -13.44 -11.81
N SER A 21 14.66 -13.90 -10.57
CA SER A 21 15.40 -15.09 -10.12
C SER A 21 14.86 -15.61 -8.80
N LYS A 22 15.00 -16.91 -8.56
CA LYS A 22 14.63 -17.54 -7.29
C LYS A 22 15.45 -17.02 -6.10
N GLU A 23 16.70 -16.66 -6.34
CA GLU A 23 17.55 -16.08 -5.31
C GLU A 23 17.01 -14.70 -4.84
N LEU A 24 16.65 -13.84 -5.78
CA LEU A 24 16.10 -12.51 -5.47
C LEU A 24 14.73 -12.63 -4.79
N GLU A 25 13.86 -13.51 -5.31
CA GLU A 25 12.56 -13.78 -4.73
C GLU A 25 12.67 -14.26 -3.27
N ASN A 26 13.61 -15.14 -2.97
CA ASN A 26 13.82 -15.64 -1.61
C ASN A 26 14.31 -14.58 -0.62
N ARG A 27 14.73 -13.39 -1.06
CA ARG A 27 15.12 -12.28 -0.18
C ARG A 27 13.96 -11.75 0.66
N LEU A 28 12.71 -12.01 0.26
CA LEU A 28 11.50 -11.66 1.02
C LEU A 28 11.16 -12.64 2.13
N THR A 29 11.75 -13.85 2.10
CA THR A 29 11.40 -14.88 3.06
C THR A 29 11.52 -14.33 4.48
N MET A 30 10.46 -14.48 5.27
CA MET A 30 10.29 -13.99 6.64
C MET A 30 10.15 -12.47 6.82
N MET A 31 10.18 -11.66 5.74
CA MET A 31 10.13 -10.19 5.80
C MET A 31 9.29 -9.60 4.66
N MET A 32 8.19 -10.26 4.29
CA MET A 32 7.34 -9.89 3.16
C MET A 32 6.74 -8.48 3.32
N SER A 33 6.75 -7.69 2.26
CA SER A 33 6.43 -6.25 2.25
C SER A 33 7.30 -5.45 3.22
N GLY A 34 8.56 -5.84 3.33
CA GLY A 34 9.50 -5.32 4.31
C GLY A 34 10.49 -4.29 3.75
N PRO A 35 11.59 -4.04 4.49
CA PRO A 35 12.55 -2.98 4.15
C PRO A 35 13.24 -3.16 2.79
N ILE A 36 13.43 -4.40 2.34
CA ILE A 36 14.14 -4.68 1.07
C ILE A 36 13.34 -4.18 -0.12
N GLU A 37 12.05 -4.44 -0.13
CA GLU A 37 11.16 -4.01 -1.21
C GLU A 37 10.97 -2.50 -1.21
N ILE A 38 10.89 -1.89 -0.02
CA ILE A 38 10.81 -0.44 0.10
C ILE A 38 12.09 0.22 -0.40
N ALA A 39 13.26 -0.33 -0.13
CA ALA A 39 14.52 0.21 -0.66
C ALA A 39 14.51 0.22 -2.20
N ASP A 40 14.04 -0.85 -2.84
CA ASP A 40 13.94 -0.91 -4.31
C ASP A 40 12.93 0.10 -4.87
N ILE A 41 11.79 0.29 -4.18
CA ILE A 41 10.80 1.30 -4.56
C ILE A 41 11.43 2.70 -4.45
N VAL A 42 12.14 2.99 -3.37
CA VAL A 42 12.82 4.28 -3.15
C VAL A 42 13.87 4.55 -4.23
N ASP A 43 14.69 3.56 -4.57
CA ASP A 43 15.68 3.69 -5.65
C ASP A 43 14.99 3.99 -6.99
N GLY A 44 13.89 3.31 -7.29
CA GLY A 44 13.06 3.58 -8.47
C GLY A 44 12.48 5.00 -8.47
N ILE A 45 12.03 5.49 -7.32
CA ILE A 45 11.49 6.84 -7.17
C ILE A 45 12.59 7.90 -7.30
N HIS A 46 13.78 7.68 -6.75
CA HIS A 46 14.91 8.60 -6.92
C HIS A 46 15.30 8.70 -8.40
N TRP A 47 15.35 7.56 -9.11
CA TRP A 47 15.57 7.59 -10.55
C TRP A 47 14.47 8.38 -11.27
N LEU A 48 13.21 8.16 -10.93
CA LEU A 48 12.08 8.87 -11.54
C LEU A 48 12.15 10.37 -11.29
N LYS A 49 12.43 10.80 -10.05
CA LYS A 49 12.59 12.22 -9.67
C LYS A 49 13.77 12.90 -10.37
N SER A 50 14.75 12.14 -10.83
CA SER A 50 15.90 12.68 -11.61
C SER A 50 15.57 12.98 -13.06
N GLN A 51 14.39 12.57 -13.56
CA GLN A 51 14.01 12.80 -14.96
C GLN A 51 13.51 14.23 -15.15
N ALA A 52 13.99 14.91 -16.19
CA ALA A 52 13.67 16.32 -16.45
C ALA A 52 12.17 16.62 -16.70
N TYR A 53 11.39 15.61 -17.05
CA TYR A 53 9.96 15.72 -17.29
C TYR A 53 9.10 15.41 -16.05
N VAL A 54 9.70 15.10 -14.90
CA VAL A 54 9.01 14.79 -13.64
C VAL A 54 9.11 15.96 -12.68
N ASN A 55 7.98 16.34 -12.10
CA ASN A 55 7.99 17.23 -10.94
C ASN A 55 8.27 16.39 -9.67
N PRO A 56 9.46 16.53 -9.04
CA PRO A 56 9.86 15.69 -7.92
C PRO A 56 8.99 15.90 -6.65
N ASP A 57 8.30 17.03 -6.54
CA ASP A 57 7.44 17.37 -5.41
C ASP A 57 6.00 16.84 -5.59
N ARG A 58 5.69 16.30 -6.75
CA ARG A 58 4.35 15.79 -7.12
C ARG A 58 4.40 14.32 -7.47
N VAL A 59 4.87 13.50 -6.54
CA VAL A 59 4.95 12.04 -6.69
C VAL A 59 3.93 11.40 -5.75
N GLY A 60 3.04 10.61 -6.34
CA GLY A 60 2.06 9.81 -5.61
C GLY A 60 2.32 8.31 -5.76
N ILE A 61 1.75 7.52 -4.86
CA ILE A 61 1.79 6.06 -4.90
C ILE A 61 0.38 5.50 -4.73
N TRP A 62 0.06 4.43 -5.45
CA TRP A 62 -1.19 3.73 -5.20
C TRP A 62 -1.06 2.23 -5.44
N GLY A 63 -1.93 1.49 -4.78
CA GLY A 63 -2.02 0.07 -5.00
C GLY A 63 -3.23 -0.56 -4.36
N TRP A 64 -3.49 -1.80 -4.75
CA TRP A 64 -4.61 -2.62 -4.31
C TRP A 64 -4.09 -3.89 -3.65
N SER A 65 -4.71 -4.34 -2.55
CA SER A 65 -4.31 -5.54 -1.83
C SER A 65 -2.85 -5.45 -1.36
N GLY A 66 -1.97 -6.35 -1.78
CA GLY A 66 -0.51 -6.23 -1.57
C GLY A 66 0.06 -4.90 -2.07
N GLY A 67 -0.44 -4.34 -3.18
CA GLY A 67 -0.08 -2.99 -3.64
C GLY A 67 -0.53 -1.89 -2.67
N GLY A 68 -1.69 -2.07 -2.03
CA GLY A 68 -2.16 -1.20 -0.94
C GLY A 68 -1.24 -1.28 0.28
N SER A 69 -0.75 -2.47 0.61
CA SER A 69 0.26 -2.69 1.65
C SER A 69 1.56 -1.95 1.34
N PHE A 70 2.05 -2.04 0.10
CA PHE A 70 3.23 -1.27 -0.34
C PHE A 70 3.01 0.23 -0.28
N THR A 71 1.80 0.71 -0.60
CA THR A 71 1.45 2.13 -0.46
C THR A 71 1.59 2.58 0.99
N LEU A 72 0.98 1.87 1.94
CA LEU A 72 1.07 2.21 3.36
C LEU A 72 2.50 2.11 3.88
N ASN A 73 3.21 1.01 3.55
CA ASN A 73 4.60 0.85 3.95
C ASN A 73 5.48 2.00 3.45
N SER A 74 5.36 2.36 2.17
CA SER A 74 6.11 3.47 1.59
C SER A 74 5.82 4.79 2.29
N MET A 75 4.55 5.08 2.57
CA MET A 75 4.13 6.34 3.21
C MET A 75 4.45 6.41 4.70
N THR A 76 4.63 5.28 5.39
CA THR A 76 4.98 5.26 6.82
C THR A 76 6.48 5.12 7.09
N ASN A 77 7.26 4.68 6.11
CA ASN A 77 8.70 4.45 6.28
C ASN A 77 9.58 5.31 5.36
N THR A 78 9.00 6.14 4.48
CA THR A 78 9.73 7.09 3.64
C THR A 78 9.01 8.43 3.59
N GLN A 79 9.68 9.48 3.06
CA GLN A 79 9.09 10.79 2.80
C GLN A 79 9.02 11.10 1.30
N GLU A 80 9.08 10.06 0.47
CA GLU A 80 9.19 10.21 -0.98
C GLU A 80 7.89 10.58 -1.67
N PHE A 81 6.74 10.31 -1.02
CA PHE A 81 5.41 10.44 -1.62
C PHE A 81 4.60 11.57 -0.98
N ARG A 82 4.08 12.46 -1.81
CA ARG A 82 3.19 13.53 -1.38
C ARG A 82 1.80 13.03 -1.01
N ALA A 83 1.31 12.03 -1.73
CA ALA A 83 -0.02 11.45 -1.54
C ALA A 83 -0.04 9.97 -1.90
N GLY A 84 -0.96 9.22 -1.30
CA GLY A 84 -1.15 7.80 -1.59
C GLY A 84 -2.60 7.34 -1.54
N ASN A 85 -2.96 6.43 -2.47
CA ASN A 85 -4.24 5.72 -2.46
C ASN A 85 -3.99 4.25 -2.12
N SER A 86 -4.41 3.81 -0.94
CA SER A 86 -4.29 2.42 -0.50
C SER A 86 -5.65 1.74 -0.52
N VAL A 87 -5.80 0.72 -1.37
CA VAL A 87 -7.07 -0.01 -1.53
C VAL A 87 -6.93 -1.42 -0.96
N ALA A 88 -7.80 -1.76 -0.01
CA ALA A 88 -7.89 -3.07 0.62
C ALA A 88 -6.54 -3.67 1.06
N PRO A 89 -5.72 -2.92 1.82
CA PRO A 89 -4.38 -3.35 2.22
C PRO A 89 -4.40 -4.44 3.27
N VAL A 90 -3.41 -5.33 3.24
CA VAL A 90 -2.95 -6.05 4.44
C VAL A 90 -2.06 -5.09 5.22
N THR A 91 -2.38 -4.84 6.49
CA THR A 91 -1.64 -3.91 7.34
C THR A 91 -0.80 -4.60 8.39
N ASP A 92 -1.13 -5.85 8.67
CA ASP A 92 -0.38 -6.74 9.56
C ASP A 92 -0.63 -8.19 9.13
N TRP A 93 0.44 -8.97 9.01
CA TRP A 93 0.34 -10.36 8.53
C TRP A 93 -0.40 -11.29 9.50
N HIS A 94 -0.57 -10.91 10.78
CA HIS A 94 -1.46 -11.62 11.72
C HIS A 94 -2.93 -11.54 11.32
N TYR A 95 -3.32 -10.58 10.48
CA TYR A 95 -4.68 -10.37 10.02
C TYR A 95 -4.96 -10.94 8.63
N TYR A 96 -4.02 -11.71 8.09
CA TYR A 96 -4.18 -12.36 6.79
C TYR A 96 -4.24 -13.88 6.92
N ASP A 97 -4.61 -14.58 5.84
CA ASP A 97 -4.79 -16.03 5.88
C ASP A 97 -3.45 -16.78 6.05
N THR A 98 -3.50 -17.89 6.79
CA THR A 98 -2.31 -18.69 7.12
C THR A 98 -1.67 -19.33 5.89
N LYS A 99 -2.48 -19.70 4.89
CA LYS A 99 -1.98 -20.33 3.67
C LYS A 99 -1.00 -19.44 2.92
N TRP A 100 -1.28 -18.12 2.88
CA TRP A 100 -0.40 -17.17 2.21
C TRP A 100 0.69 -16.64 3.15
N ALA A 101 0.29 -16.15 4.32
CA ALA A 101 1.23 -15.53 5.24
C ALA A 101 2.30 -16.53 5.74
N GLU A 102 1.91 -17.69 6.22
CA GLU A 102 2.86 -18.67 6.78
C GLU A 102 3.78 -19.29 5.72
N PHE A 103 3.34 -19.35 4.45
CA PHE A 103 4.19 -19.80 3.36
C PHE A 103 5.45 -18.93 3.20
N ALA A 104 5.34 -17.62 3.30
CA ALA A 104 6.45 -16.68 3.14
C ALA A 104 7.06 -16.23 4.47
N MET A 105 6.25 -16.10 5.51
CA MET A 105 6.62 -15.52 6.80
C MET A 105 6.89 -16.58 7.89
N LYS A 106 6.55 -17.85 7.67
CA LYS A 106 6.39 -18.89 8.71
C LYS A 106 5.27 -18.54 9.68
N ARG A 107 5.12 -19.33 10.75
CA ARG A 107 4.15 -19.01 11.81
C ARG A 107 4.64 -17.83 12.65
N PRO A 108 3.75 -17.05 13.27
CA PRO A 108 4.14 -15.91 14.10
C PRO A 108 5.15 -16.28 15.20
N GLU A 109 4.96 -17.43 15.85
CA GLU A 109 5.88 -17.92 16.90
C GLU A 109 7.26 -18.32 16.37
N ASP A 110 7.38 -18.68 15.09
CA ASP A 110 8.65 -19.07 14.46
C ASP A 110 9.39 -17.85 13.84
N ASN A 111 8.70 -16.70 13.70
CA ASN A 111 9.24 -15.48 13.10
C ASN A 111 8.66 -14.20 13.74
N PRO A 112 8.70 -14.03 15.07
CA PRO A 112 8.10 -12.87 15.71
C PRO A 112 8.68 -11.54 15.21
N ASP A 113 9.98 -11.50 14.96
CA ASP A 113 10.67 -10.30 14.47
C ASP A 113 10.20 -9.88 13.05
N GLY A 114 9.95 -10.84 12.16
CA GLY A 114 9.46 -10.55 10.83
C GLY A 114 8.06 -9.92 10.87
N TYR A 115 7.15 -10.53 11.62
CA TYR A 115 5.80 -10.00 11.82
C TYR A 115 5.81 -8.61 12.48
N GLU A 116 6.67 -8.40 13.46
CA GLU A 116 6.84 -7.11 14.14
C GLU A 116 7.31 -6.02 13.16
N LYS A 117 8.37 -6.30 12.39
CA LYS A 117 9.01 -5.33 11.48
C LYS A 117 8.20 -5.02 10.24
N THR A 118 7.26 -5.88 9.88
CA THR A 118 6.41 -5.71 8.69
C THR A 118 4.97 -5.33 9.04
N SER A 119 4.67 -5.00 10.30
CA SER A 119 3.38 -4.46 10.73
C SER A 119 3.30 -2.95 10.49
N PHE A 120 2.47 -2.53 9.53
CA PHE A 120 2.26 -1.11 9.23
C PHE A 120 1.37 -0.43 10.28
N VAL A 121 0.58 -1.19 11.02
CA VAL A 121 -0.17 -0.69 12.17
C VAL A 121 0.77 0.00 13.16
N LYS A 122 1.94 -0.59 13.42
CA LYS A 122 2.94 -0.04 14.34
C LYS A 122 3.66 1.21 13.82
N THR A 123 3.77 1.33 12.51
CA THR A 123 4.40 2.50 11.87
C THR A 123 3.39 3.56 11.43
N ALA A 124 2.10 3.34 11.62
CA ALA A 124 1.03 4.26 11.19
C ALA A 124 1.25 5.71 11.67
N LYS A 125 1.75 5.88 12.90
CA LYS A 125 2.09 7.19 13.49
C LYS A 125 3.16 7.99 12.71
N ASN A 126 3.87 7.34 11.81
CA ASN A 126 4.89 7.97 10.96
C ASN A 126 4.36 8.34 9.58
N LEU A 127 3.05 8.19 9.34
CA LEU A 127 2.45 8.49 8.04
C LEU A 127 2.87 9.87 7.56
N HIS A 128 3.46 9.92 6.37
CA HIS A 128 3.85 11.14 5.67
C HIS A 128 2.98 11.36 4.45
N GLY A 129 2.65 12.64 4.17
CA GLY A 129 1.80 13.01 3.04
C GLY A 129 0.29 12.78 3.30
N ARG A 130 -0.49 12.80 2.23
CA ARG A 130 -1.95 12.64 2.28
C ARG A 130 -2.32 11.20 1.91
N LEU A 131 -3.20 10.58 2.68
CA LEU A 131 -3.65 9.22 2.47
C LEU A 131 -5.15 9.18 2.17
N LEU A 132 -5.53 8.47 1.09
CA LEU A 132 -6.88 7.93 0.90
C LEU A 132 -6.83 6.40 1.11
N LEU A 133 -7.52 5.94 2.16
CA LEU A 133 -7.67 4.52 2.47
C LEU A 133 -9.05 4.04 2.00
N VAL A 134 -9.07 2.96 1.23
CA VAL A 134 -10.30 2.40 0.66
C VAL A 134 -10.44 0.94 1.05
N HIS A 135 -11.67 0.51 1.43
CA HIS A 135 -11.95 -0.90 1.70
C HIS A 135 -13.40 -1.27 1.41
N GLY A 136 -13.62 -2.50 0.94
CA GLY A 136 -14.97 -3.08 0.86
C GLY A 136 -15.38 -3.63 2.22
N THR A 137 -16.60 -3.32 2.71
CA THR A 137 -17.01 -3.79 4.04
C THR A 137 -17.31 -5.29 4.10
N TYR A 138 -17.47 -5.93 2.96
CA TYR A 138 -17.71 -7.38 2.82
C TYR A 138 -16.52 -8.10 2.18
N ASP A 139 -15.32 -7.55 2.38
CA ASP A 139 -14.07 -8.13 1.87
C ASP A 139 -13.80 -9.46 2.59
N ASP A 140 -13.89 -10.54 1.83
CA ASP A 140 -13.73 -11.93 2.29
C ASP A 140 -12.30 -12.48 2.03
N ASN A 141 -11.42 -11.66 1.48
CA ASN A 141 -10.00 -11.97 1.27
C ASN A 141 -9.13 -11.21 2.29
N VAL A 142 -9.09 -9.89 2.19
CA VAL A 142 -8.43 -9.04 3.18
C VAL A 142 -9.48 -8.44 4.10
N HIS A 143 -9.66 -9.04 5.27
CA HIS A 143 -10.69 -8.59 6.20
C HIS A 143 -10.51 -7.11 6.57
N PRO A 144 -11.60 -6.29 6.61
CA PRO A 144 -11.53 -4.85 6.88
C PRO A 144 -10.87 -4.46 8.22
N GLN A 145 -10.73 -5.41 9.16
CA GLN A 145 -9.96 -5.18 10.40
C GLN A 145 -8.56 -4.65 10.14
N ASN A 146 -7.93 -5.03 9.02
CA ASN A 146 -6.65 -4.48 8.61
C ASN A 146 -6.70 -2.95 8.55
N SER A 147 -7.69 -2.40 7.84
CA SER A 147 -7.88 -0.94 7.75
C SER A 147 -8.28 -0.34 9.09
N TRP A 148 -9.14 -0.99 9.87
CA TRP A 148 -9.59 -0.43 11.15
C TRP A 148 -8.46 -0.29 12.17
N HIS A 149 -7.59 -1.29 12.31
CA HIS A 149 -6.43 -1.20 13.21
C HIS A 149 -5.45 -0.12 12.78
N PHE A 150 -5.21 0.02 11.48
CA PHE A 150 -4.34 1.07 10.95
C PHE A 150 -4.91 2.47 11.22
N VAL A 151 -6.20 2.65 10.95
CA VAL A 151 -6.92 3.91 11.20
C VAL A 151 -6.97 4.29 12.68
N ASP A 152 -7.16 3.31 13.57
CA ASP A 152 -7.16 3.55 15.01
C ASP A 152 -5.81 4.13 15.48
N GLU A 153 -4.70 3.65 14.96
CA GLU A 153 -3.38 4.21 15.25
C GLU A 153 -3.18 5.62 14.65
N LEU A 154 -3.72 5.91 13.46
CA LEU A 154 -3.71 7.27 12.91
C LEU A 154 -4.50 8.24 13.78
N VAL A 155 -5.68 7.82 14.26
CA VAL A 155 -6.52 8.63 15.16
C VAL A 155 -5.81 8.88 16.49
N LYS A 156 -5.20 7.87 17.08
CA LYS A 156 -4.39 8.01 18.32
C LYS A 156 -3.21 8.98 18.14
N ALA A 157 -2.61 8.98 16.96
CA ALA A 157 -1.51 9.88 16.60
C ALA A 157 -1.97 11.28 16.16
N ASN A 158 -3.28 11.55 16.09
CA ASN A 158 -3.88 12.78 15.58
C ASN A 158 -3.45 13.12 14.14
N ILE A 159 -3.35 12.10 13.28
CA ILE A 159 -2.99 12.25 11.87
C ILE A 159 -4.26 12.25 11.02
N MET A 160 -4.39 13.26 10.14
CA MET A 160 -5.53 13.37 9.24
C MET A 160 -5.35 12.50 8.00
N PHE A 161 -6.41 11.84 7.59
CA PHE A 161 -6.48 10.99 6.41
C PHE A 161 -7.89 11.03 5.81
N ASP A 162 -8.02 10.61 4.57
CA ASP A 162 -9.28 10.38 3.90
C ASP A 162 -9.59 8.89 3.86
N MET A 163 -10.87 8.52 3.95
CA MET A 163 -11.29 7.14 3.93
C MET A 163 -12.60 6.94 3.18
N MET A 164 -12.69 5.85 2.41
CA MET A 164 -13.93 5.44 1.76
C MET A 164 -14.19 3.95 1.96
N PHE A 165 -15.27 3.62 2.65
CA PHE A 165 -15.79 2.26 2.70
C PHE A 165 -16.85 2.02 1.64
N TYR A 166 -16.75 0.87 0.95
CA TYR A 166 -17.74 0.42 -0.02
C TYR A 166 -18.64 -0.66 0.63
N PRO A 167 -19.85 -0.27 1.08
CA PRO A 167 -20.78 -1.19 1.73
C PRO A 167 -21.09 -2.41 0.87
N MET A 168 -21.05 -3.60 1.46
CA MET A 168 -21.37 -4.89 0.81
C MET A 168 -20.44 -5.27 -0.37
N ARG A 169 -19.38 -4.52 -0.65
CA ARG A 169 -18.42 -4.88 -1.69
C ARG A 169 -17.30 -5.72 -1.11
N LYS A 170 -16.94 -6.74 -1.88
CA LYS A 170 -15.84 -7.65 -1.62
C LYS A 170 -14.50 -7.04 -2.04
N HIS A 171 -13.45 -7.84 -1.94
CA HIS A 171 -12.06 -7.44 -2.23
C HIS A 171 -11.88 -6.71 -3.57
N GLY A 172 -12.57 -7.13 -4.60
CA GLY A 172 -12.44 -6.56 -5.95
C GLY A 172 -13.21 -5.26 -6.20
N ILE A 173 -14.17 -4.88 -5.33
CA ILE A 173 -15.11 -3.76 -5.56
C ILE A 173 -15.54 -3.76 -7.05
N SER A 174 -16.11 -4.89 -7.52
CA SER A 174 -16.11 -5.26 -8.93
C SER A 174 -17.37 -4.86 -9.70
N ASP A 175 -18.42 -4.42 -9.02
CA ASP A 175 -19.63 -3.93 -9.70
C ASP A 175 -19.35 -2.55 -10.34
N ASP A 176 -19.91 -2.32 -11.52
CA ASP A 176 -19.61 -1.13 -12.32
C ASP A 176 -19.89 0.19 -11.60
N PRO A 177 -21.04 0.39 -10.91
CA PRO A 177 -21.27 1.64 -10.18
C PRO A 177 -20.22 1.92 -9.11
N ALA A 178 -19.86 0.92 -8.30
CA ALA A 178 -18.86 1.09 -7.25
C ALA A 178 -17.45 1.33 -7.81
N ARG A 179 -17.11 0.64 -8.90
CA ARG A 179 -15.80 0.79 -9.55
C ARG A 179 -15.64 2.16 -10.20
N ILE A 180 -16.67 2.66 -10.86
CA ILE A 180 -16.68 4.01 -11.43
C ILE A 180 -16.54 5.05 -10.30
N HIS A 181 -17.31 4.91 -9.23
CA HIS A 181 -17.23 5.80 -8.08
C HIS A 181 -15.83 5.77 -7.43
N LEU A 182 -15.25 4.58 -7.28
CA LEU A 182 -13.90 4.41 -6.72
C LEU A 182 -12.86 5.16 -7.53
N TYR A 183 -12.81 4.94 -8.84
CA TYR A 183 -11.81 5.60 -9.68
C TYR A 183 -12.00 7.12 -9.76
N ASN A 184 -13.25 7.60 -9.74
CA ASN A 184 -13.53 9.03 -9.64
C ASN A 184 -13.05 9.59 -8.30
N LYS A 185 -13.32 8.90 -7.18
CA LYS A 185 -12.84 9.31 -5.85
C LYS A 185 -11.30 9.35 -5.77
N MET A 186 -10.63 8.37 -6.35
CA MET A 186 -9.17 8.36 -6.44
C MET A 186 -8.65 9.53 -7.30
N LEU A 187 -9.34 9.84 -8.41
CA LEU A 187 -8.97 10.96 -9.28
C LEU A 187 -9.13 12.29 -8.58
N GLU A 188 -10.27 12.53 -7.92
CA GLU A 188 -10.50 13.74 -7.11
C GLU A 188 -9.38 13.94 -6.08
N PHE A 189 -9.01 12.86 -5.38
CA PHE A 189 -7.93 12.90 -4.40
C PHE A 189 -6.58 13.27 -5.03
N TRP A 190 -6.26 12.76 -6.23
CA TRP A 190 -5.05 13.15 -6.95
C TRP A 190 -5.09 14.60 -7.39
N GLU A 191 -6.21 15.08 -7.92
CA GLU A 191 -6.36 16.47 -8.37
C GLU A 191 -6.25 17.46 -7.20
N GLU A 192 -6.62 17.06 -5.98
CA GLU A 192 -6.52 17.89 -4.78
C GLU A 192 -5.11 17.92 -4.17
N PHE A 193 -4.43 16.78 -4.13
CA PHE A 193 -3.22 16.63 -3.33
C PHE A 193 -1.93 16.39 -4.13
N LEU A 194 -2.03 16.09 -5.39
CA LEU A 194 -0.91 15.83 -6.28
C LEU A 194 -0.88 16.78 -7.46
#